data_5b383e1daa70b8532bd930973bd88a27
#
_entry.id   5b383e1daa70b8532bd930973bd88a27
#
_cell.length_a   1.000
_cell.length_b   1.000
_cell.length_c   1.000
_cell.angle_alpha   90.00
_cell.angle_beta   90.00
_cell.angle_gamma   90.00
#
_symmetry.space_group_name_H-M   'P 1'
#
loop_
_entity.id
_entity.type
_entity.pdbx_description
1 polymer ?
#
loop_
_entity_poly.entity_id
_entity_poly.type
_entity_poly.pdbx_seq_one_letter_code
_entity_poly.pdbx_strand_id
1 'polypeptide(L)'
;GSHVAQAGSLVESDRLRFDFSHFEAMTTEQIKQAEDIVNEKILESIDVTVQELPIEEAKKLGAIALFGEKYGDVVRVVSVGDYSVEFCGGTHLTNTAQCGLFKIISESGVAAGVRRIEAVTGKGVLEYINNSDRLIEKTAAALKINQINEIDHKAESVMAQCRELEKACLLYTSPSPR
;
A
#
# COMPACT_ATOMS: atom_id res chain seq x y z
N GLY A 1 -5.04 14.01 -5.35
CA GLY A 1 -5.54 15.35 -5.65
C GLY A 1 -4.40 16.36 -5.76
N SER A 2 -4.66 17.56 -6.25
CA SER A 2 -3.63 18.59 -6.53
C SER A 2 -2.85 19.08 -5.30
N HIS A 3 -3.34 18.79 -4.08
CA HIS A 3 -2.70 19.13 -2.81
C HIS A 3 -1.69 18.08 -2.34
N VAL A 4 -1.67 16.90 -2.98
CA VAL A 4 -0.77 15.82 -2.59
C VAL A 4 0.61 16.08 -3.13
N ALA A 5 1.60 16.11 -2.24
CA ALA A 5 3.00 16.26 -2.59
C ALA A 5 3.83 15.28 -1.77
N GLN A 6 4.94 14.82 -2.34
CA GLN A 6 5.90 13.98 -1.62
C GLN A 6 6.52 14.77 -0.46
N ALA A 7 6.50 14.19 0.74
CA ALA A 7 7.16 14.70 1.93
C ALA A 7 8.44 13.93 2.27
N GLY A 8 8.56 12.69 1.79
CA GLY A 8 9.74 11.85 1.94
C GLY A 8 9.54 10.48 1.31
N SER A 9 10.63 9.77 1.07
CA SER A 9 10.59 8.38 0.61
C SER A 9 11.82 7.61 1.10
N LEU A 10 11.66 6.30 1.25
CA LEU A 10 12.74 5.38 1.54
C LEU A 10 12.44 4.07 0.82
N VAL A 11 13.42 3.58 0.06
CA VAL A 11 13.34 2.27 -0.61
C VAL A 11 14.42 1.38 -0.02
N GLU A 12 13.99 0.27 0.58
CA GLU A 12 14.82 -0.79 1.15
C GLU A 12 14.67 -2.07 0.31
N SER A 13 15.44 -3.09 0.62
CA SER A 13 15.42 -4.36 -0.12
C SER A 13 14.12 -5.16 0.06
N ASP A 14 13.42 -4.94 1.15
CA ASP A 14 12.23 -5.70 1.59
C ASP A 14 10.95 -4.87 1.58
N ARG A 15 11.06 -3.55 1.57
CA ARG A 15 9.91 -2.64 1.59
C ARG A 15 10.23 -1.27 1.01
N LEU A 16 9.21 -0.51 0.70
CA LEU A 16 9.31 0.90 0.44
C LEU A 16 8.38 1.68 1.38
N ARG A 17 8.75 2.92 1.62
CA ARG A 17 7.98 3.88 2.40
C ARG A 17 7.85 5.17 1.61
N PHE A 18 6.63 5.69 1.55
CA PHE A 18 6.32 6.94 0.88
C PHE A 18 5.50 7.85 1.79
N ASP A 19 6.05 9.01 2.13
CA ASP A 19 5.40 10.02 2.95
C ASP A 19 4.87 11.13 2.04
N PHE A 20 3.63 11.54 2.25
CA PHE A 20 2.96 12.53 1.39
C PHE A 20 2.02 13.43 2.20
N SER A 21 1.79 14.65 1.68
CA SER A 21 0.86 15.61 2.28
C SER A 21 -0.58 15.16 2.03
N HIS A 22 -1.33 14.91 3.11
CA HIS A 22 -2.76 14.64 3.07
C HIS A 22 -3.36 14.82 4.47
N PHE A 23 -4.59 15.34 4.55
CA PHE A 23 -5.20 15.73 5.82
C PHE A 23 -5.92 14.59 6.53
N GLU A 24 -6.42 13.61 5.81
CA GLU A 24 -7.27 12.54 6.31
C GLU A 24 -6.65 11.17 6.02
N ALA A 25 -7.11 10.13 6.72
CA ALA A 25 -6.76 8.75 6.40
C ALA A 25 -7.31 8.39 5.01
N MET A 26 -6.52 7.65 4.23
CA MET A 26 -7.02 7.12 2.96
C MET A 26 -8.09 6.06 3.22
N THR A 27 -9.15 6.08 2.41
CA THR A 27 -10.13 5.00 2.44
C THR A 27 -9.57 3.73 1.79
N THR A 28 -10.19 2.59 2.08
CA THR A 28 -9.81 1.31 1.47
C THR A 28 -9.89 1.38 -0.07
N GLU A 29 -10.90 2.09 -0.59
CA GLU A 29 -11.11 2.29 -2.02
C GLU A 29 -9.99 3.14 -2.64
N GLN A 30 -9.54 4.19 -1.94
CA GLN A 30 -8.43 5.04 -2.40
C GLN A 30 -7.10 4.27 -2.40
N ILE A 31 -6.86 3.47 -1.37
CA ILE A 31 -5.68 2.58 -1.32
C ILE A 31 -5.71 1.61 -2.47
N LYS A 32 -6.85 0.95 -2.70
CA LYS A 32 -7.01 0.02 -3.81
C LYS A 32 -6.81 0.70 -5.16
N GLN A 33 -7.37 1.88 -5.39
CA GLN A 33 -7.18 2.64 -6.63
C GLN A 33 -5.71 2.98 -6.87
N ALA A 34 -4.97 3.37 -5.81
CA ALA A 34 -3.54 3.63 -5.92
C ALA A 34 -2.76 2.36 -6.30
N GLU A 35 -3.07 1.23 -5.68
CA GLU A 35 -2.48 -0.08 -6.03
C GLU A 35 -2.78 -0.47 -7.48
N ASP A 36 -4.03 -0.33 -7.90
CA ASP A 36 -4.48 -0.70 -9.25
C ASP A 36 -3.71 0.13 -10.31
N ILE A 37 -3.59 1.45 -10.11
CA ILE A 37 -2.84 2.34 -11.02
C ILE A 37 -1.37 1.93 -11.10
N VAL A 38 -0.71 1.70 -9.96
CA VAL A 38 0.71 1.32 -9.94
C VAL A 38 0.92 -0.04 -10.62
N ASN A 39 0.08 -1.02 -10.33
CA ASN A 39 0.16 -2.35 -10.93
C ASN A 39 -0.12 -2.31 -12.44
N GLU A 40 -1.06 -1.47 -12.89
CA GLU A 40 -1.30 -1.25 -14.32
C GLU A 40 -0.02 -0.78 -15.01
N LYS A 41 0.65 0.25 -14.46
CA LYS A 41 1.91 0.78 -15.03
C LYS A 41 3.08 -0.22 -14.96
N ILE A 42 3.10 -1.09 -13.98
CA ILE A 42 4.05 -2.21 -13.92
C ILE A 42 3.78 -3.21 -15.04
N LEU A 43 2.52 -3.59 -15.23
CA LEU A 43 2.11 -4.59 -16.23
C LEU A 43 2.20 -4.07 -17.67
N GLU A 44 2.12 -2.76 -17.90
CA GLU A 44 2.37 -2.14 -19.21
C GLU A 44 3.82 -2.33 -19.69
N SER A 45 4.74 -2.73 -18.80
CA SER A 45 6.15 -2.98 -19.16
C SER A 45 6.83 -1.78 -19.82
N ILE A 46 6.68 -0.62 -19.18
CA ILE A 46 7.18 0.67 -19.72
C ILE A 46 8.70 0.74 -19.52
N ASP A 47 9.41 1.16 -20.56
CA ASP A 47 10.85 1.40 -20.46
C ASP A 47 11.15 2.63 -19.60
N VAL A 48 12.16 2.49 -18.74
CA VAL A 48 12.67 3.56 -17.90
C VAL A 48 13.97 4.08 -18.49
N THR A 49 13.98 5.32 -18.88
CA THR A 49 15.14 5.99 -19.46
C THR A 49 15.75 6.98 -18.48
N VAL A 50 17.08 7.13 -18.54
CA VAL A 50 17.82 8.05 -17.71
C VAL A 50 18.68 8.94 -18.62
N GLN A 51 18.56 10.26 -18.44
CA GLN A 51 19.31 11.26 -19.21
C GLN A 51 19.88 12.32 -18.28
N GLU A 52 21.06 12.84 -18.64
CA GLU A 52 21.61 14.04 -18.00
C GLU A 52 21.37 15.22 -18.95
N LEU A 53 20.63 16.20 -18.49
CA LEU A 53 20.19 17.35 -19.27
C LEU A 53 20.46 18.66 -18.52
N PRO A 54 20.69 19.77 -19.25
CA PRO A 54 20.61 21.10 -18.66
C PRO A 54 19.26 21.30 -17.98
N ILE A 55 19.25 21.93 -16.80
CA ILE A 55 18.04 22.08 -15.98
C ILE A 55 16.89 22.75 -16.74
N GLU A 56 17.21 23.70 -17.61
CA GLU A 56 16.19 24.41 -18.43
C GLU A 56 15.53 23.50 -19.50
N GLU A 57 16.26 22.51 -20.01
CA GLU A 57 15.71 21.52 -20.94
C GLU A 57 14.87 20.50 -20.17
N ALA A 58 15.33 20.04 -19.03
CA ALA A 58 14.62 19.13 -18.16
C ALA A 58 13.28 19.70 -17.66
N LYS A 59 13.23 20.99 -17.33
CA LYS A 59 11.96 21.69 -17.01
C LYS A 59 10.99 21.73 -18.17
N LYS A 60 11.46 21.87 -19.41
CA LYS A 60 10.59 21.86 -20.60
C LYS A 60 9.93 20.50 -20.85
N LEU A 61 10.56 19.41 -20.39
CA LEU A 61 9.98 18.07 -20.41
C LEU A 61 8.89 17.85 -19.34
N GLY A 62 8.61 18.86 -18.51
CA GLY A 62 7.66 18.75 -17.42
C GLY A 62 8.16 17.94 -16.23
N ALA A 63 9.47 17.76 -16.10
CA ALA A 63 10.06 16.99 -15.04
C ALA A 63 9.72 17.56 -13.65
N ILE A 64 9.24 16.71 -12.75
CA ILE A 64 8.91 17.06 -11.37
C ILE A 64 10.19 17.13 -10.56
N ALA A 65 10.42 18.29 -9.93
CA ALA A 65 11.51 18.49 -8.99
C ALA A 65 11.01 18.30 -7.55
N LEU A 66 11.79 17.62 -6.71
CA LEU A 66 11.47 17.51 -5.30
C LEU A 66 11.64 18.86 -4.60
N PHE A 67 10.69 19.23 -3.75
CA PHE A 67 10.72 20.48 -3.02
C PHE A 67 11.93 20.54 -2.06
N GLY A 68 12.69 21.61 -2.13
CA GLY A 68 13.80 21.91 -1.21
C GLY A 68 15.16 21.42 -1.65
N GLU A 69 15.30 20.69 -2.76
CA GLU A 69 16.61 20.34 -3.32
C GLU A 69 17.18 21.47 -4.19
N LYS A 70 18.48 21.72 -4.03
CA LYS A 70 19.22 22.63 -4.90
C LYS A 70 19.83 21.81 -6.02
N TYR A 71 19.38 22.05 -7.22
CA TYR A 71 19.89 21.38 -8.42
C TYR A 71 21.00 22.21 -9.06
N GLY A 72 22.02 21.55 -9.62
CA GLY A 72 23.07 22.18 -10.42
C GLY A 72 22.55 22.54 -11.83
N ASP A 73 23.47 23.01 -12.67
CA ASP A 73 23.17 23.39 -14.06
C ASP A 73 22.77 22.18 -14.92
N VAL A 74 23.25 20.98 -14.57
CA VAL A 74 22.92 19.70 -15.21
C VAL A 74 22.23 18.81 -14.18
N VAL A 75 21.12 18.21 -14.58
CA VAL A 75 20.29 17.34 -13.74
C VAL A 75 20.08 15.98 -14.38
N ARG A 76 20.00 14.97 -13.54
CA ARG A 76 19.64 13.61 -13.98
C ARG A 76 18.13 13.48 -13.99
N VAL A 77 17.58 13.21 -15.18
CA VAL A 77 16.15 13.05 -15.45
C VAL A 77 15.86 11.57 -15.65
N VAL A 78 14.88 11.07 -14.93
CA VAL A 78 14.37 9.70 -15.06
C VAL A 78 12.97 9.78 -15.66
N SER A 79 12.74 9.09 -16.75
CA SER A 79 11.45 9.04 -17.43
C SER A 79 10.92 7.62 -17.50
N VAL A 80 9.66 7.45 -17.12
CA VAL A 80 8.90 6.21 -17.24
C VAL A 80 7.93 6.40 -18.42
N GLY A 81 8.41 6.17 -19.63
CA GLY A 81 7.68 6.55 -20.85
C GLY A 81 7.22 8.00 -20.80
N ASP A 82 5.98 8.22 -21.19
CA ASP A 82 5.30 9.52 -21.11
C ASP A 82 4.50 9.69 -19.78
N TYR A 83 4.55 8.69 -18.90
CA TYR A 83 3.72 8.66 -17.68
C TYR A 83 4.31 9.48 -16.54
N SER A 84 5.62 9.39 -16.30
CA SER A 84 6.29 10.13 -15.23
C SER A 84 7.67 10.59 -15.69
N VAL A 85 8.00 11.84 -15.38
CA VAL A 85 9.32 12.43 -15.63
C VAL A 85 9.73 13.18 -14.37
N GLU A 86 10.87 12.82 -13.78
CA GLU A 86 11.30 13.42 -12.51
C GLU A 86 12.83 13.59 -12.42
N PHE A 87 13.25 14.53 -11.58
CA PHE A 87 14.64 14.68 -11.21
C PHE A 87 14.97 13.66 -10.13
N CYS A 88 15.81 12.68 -10.45
CA CYS A 88 16.17 11.66 -9.49
C CYS A 88 17.62 11.20 -9.64
N GLY A 89 18.39 11.30 -8.54
CA GLY A 89 19.77 10.82 -8.47
C GLY A 89 19.91 9.35 -8.11
N GLY A 90 18.80 8.66 -7.76
CA GLY A 90 18.79 7.26 -7.33
C GLY A 90 19.04 6.26 -8.44
N THR A 91 19.17 4.98 -8.06
CA THR A 91 19.22 3.86 -9.00
C THR A 91 17.81 3.46 -9.39
N HIS A 92 17.61 3.15 -10.67
CA HIS A 92 16.31 2.76 -11.21
C HIS A 92 16.40 1.46 -11.98
N LEU A 93 15.30 0.72 -12.03
CA LEU A 93 15.09 -0.37 -12.95
C LEU A 93 15.03 0.18 -14.38
N THR A 94 15.31 -0.64 -15.38
CA THR A 94 15.28 -0.26 -16.80
C THR A 94 13.90 -0.46 -17.43
N ASN A 95 13.00 -1.16 -16.74
CA ASN A 95 11.64 -1.42 -17.20
C ASN A 95 10.74 -1.65 -15.99
N THR A 96 9.50 -1.13 -16.02
CA THR A 96 8.55 -1.22 -14.90
C THR A 96 8.18 -2.66 -14.53
N ALA A 97 8.11 -3.59 -15.49
CA ALA A 97 7.79 -4.99 -15.21
C ALA A 97 8.80 -5.68 -14.28
N GLN A 98 10.03 -5.20 -14.20
CA GLN A 98 11.06 -5.74 -13.30
C GLN A 98 10.73 -5.52 -11.82
N CYS A 99 9.84 -4.58 -11.52
CA CYS A 99 9.35 -4.32 -10.15
C CYS A 99 8.53 -5.50 -9.61
N GLY A 100 7.85 -6.23 -10.49
CA GLY A 100 6.85 -7.21 -10.10
C GLY A 100 5.59 -6.54 -9.53
N LEU A 101 4.69 -7.32 -8.94
CA LEU A 101 3.48 -6.75 -8.34
C LEU A 101 3.80 -5.83 -7.16
N PHE A 102 2.95 -4.85 -6.97
CA PHE A 102 3.01 -3.87 -5.89
C PHE A 102 1.82 -4.05 -4.95
N LYS A 103 2.07 -3.96 -3.63
CA LYS A 103 1.02 -4.06 -2.60
C LYS A 103 1.28 -3.06 -1.48
N ILE A 104 0.30 -2.23 -1.15
CA ILE A 104 0.31 -1.39 0.05
C ILE A 104 -0.03 -2.26 1.25
N ILE A 105 0.85 -2.28 2.25
CA ILE A 105 0.68 -3.08 3.47
C ILE A 105 0.18 -2.26 4.65
N SER A 106 0.45 -0.96 4.67
CA SER A 106 -0.05 -0.06 5.71
C SER A 106 -0.22 1.37 5.18
N GLU A 107 -1.13 2.11 5.79
CA GLU A 107 -1.32 3.55 5.65
C GLU A 107 -1.54 4.16 7.03
N SER A 108 -0.80 5.20 7.39
CA SER A 108 -0.86 5.82 8.71
C SER A 108 -0.50 7.30 8.71
N GLY A 109 -0.93 8.03 9.76
CA GLY A 109 -0.47 9.39 10.00
C GLY A 109 0.88 9.39 10.72
N VAL A 110 1.82 10.24 10.27
CA VAL A 110 3.14 10.38 10.89
C VAL A 110 3.40 11.77 11.46
N ALA A 111 2.71 12.77 10.93
CA ALA A 111 2.72 14.14 11.43
C ALA A 111 1.41 14.85 11.04
N ALA A 112 1.18 16.06 11.56
CA ALA A 112 0.04 16.86 11.15
C ALA A 112 0.08 17.12 9.63
N GLY A 113 -0.95 16.68 8.92
CA GLY A 113 -1.06 16.82 7.47
C GLY A 113 -0.09 15.96 6.65
N VAL A 114 0.58 14.96 7.26
CA VAL A 114 1.48 14.03 6.56
C VAL A 114 1.05 12.59 6.82
N ARG A 115 0.84 11.87 5.74
CA ARG A 115 0.49 10.45 5.73
C ARG A 115 1.66 9.63 5.20
N ARG A 116 1.73 8.38 5.60
CA ARG A 116 2.73 7.40 5.20
C ARG A 116 2.07 6.16 4.63
N ILE A 117 2.53 5.74 3.47
CA ILE A 117 2.29 4.42 2.90
C ILE A 117 3.54 3.57 3.09
N GLU A 118 3.36 2.34 3.54
CA GLU A 118 4.37 1.29 3.42
C GLU A 118 3.89 0.25 2.41
N ALA A 119 4.77 -0.16 1.52
CA ALA A 119 4.43 -1.09 0.46
C ALA A 119 5.58 -2.06 0.17
N VAL A 120 5.24 -3.15 -0.48
CA VAL A 120 6.17 -4.21 -0.92
C VAL A 120 6.00 -4.46 -2.41
N THR A 121 7.05 -5.01 -3.03
CA THR A 121 7.04 -5.39 -4.45
C THR A 121 7.57 -6.80 -4.63
N GLY A 122 7.31 -7.39 -5.80
CA GLY A 122 7.88 -8.66 -6.22
C GLY A 122 7.72 -9.78 -5.19
N LYS A 123 8.84 -10.29 -4.66
CA LYS A 123 8.83 -11.37 -3.65
C LYS A 123 8.09 -10.99 -2.37
N GLY A 124 8.17 -9.74 -1.94
CA GLY A 124 7.45 -9.27 -0.75
C GLY A 124 5.93 -9.40 -0.89
N VAL A 125 5.40 -9.21 -2.10
CA VAL A 125 3.97 -9.44 -2.38
C VAL A 125 3.61 -10.92 -2.28
N LEU A 126 4.46 -11.83 -2.80
CA LEU A 126 4.23 -13.27 -2.67
C LEU A 126 4.26 -13.72 -1.20
N GLU A 127 5.18 -13.20 -0.41
CA GLU A 127 5.24 -13.46 1.03
C GLU A 127 3.99 -12.96 1.76
N TYR A 128 3.52 -11.76 1.41
CA TYR A 128 2.28 -11.21 1.95
C TYR A 128 1.07 -12.10 1.64
N ILE A 129 0.93 -12.57 0.38
CA ILE A 129 -0.14 -13.48 -0.04
C ILE A 129 -0.04 -14.80 0.73
N ASN A 130 1.12 -15.45 0.75
CA ASN A 130 1.34 -16.71 1.46
C ASN A 130 1.03 -16.62 2.95
N ASN A 131 1.36 -15.49 3.59
CA ASN A 131 1.03 -15.27 5.00
C ASN A 131 -0.47 -15.08 5.23
N SER A 132 -1.16 -14.40 4.29
CA SER A 132 -2.61 -14.24 4.33
C SER A 132 -3.31 -15.60 4.15
N ASP A 133 -2.88 -16.41 3.21
CA ASP A 133 -3.42 -17.76 2.97
C ASP A 133 -3.24 -18.64 4.23
N ARG A 134 -2.06 -18.65 4.83
CA ARG A 134 -1.82 -19.38 6.08
C ARG A 134 -2.72 -18.92 7.23
N LEU A 135 -3.00 -17.63 7.33
CA LEU A 135 -3.92 -17.09 8.33
C LEU A 135 -5.34 -17.58 8.08
N ILE A 136 -5.79 -17.56 6.83
CA ILE A 136 -7.10 -18.06 6.42
C ILE A 136 -7.23 -19.56 6.73
N GLU A 137 -6.23 -20.37 6.37
CA GLU A 137 -6.21 -21.82 6.66
C GLU A 137 -6.27 -22.09 8.17
N LYS A 138 -5.46 -21.38 8.98
CA LYS A 138 -5.49 -21.51 10.43
C LYS A 138 -6.85 -21.12 11.02
N THR A 139 -7.49 -20.10 10.47
CA THR A 139 -8.80 -19.65 10.92
C THR A 139 -9.88 -20.69 10.57
N ALA A 140 -9.85 -21.25 9.35
CA ALA A 140 -10.73 -22.33 8.94
C ALA A 140 -10.59 -23.56 9.84
N ALA A 141 -9.36 -23.97 10.15
CA ALA A 141 -9.08 -25.08 11.05
C ALA A 141 -9.61 -24.82 12.47
N ALA A 142 -9.41 -23.62 13.02
CA ALA A 142 -9.93 -23.24 14.33
C ALA A 142 -11.47 -23.27 14.40
N LEU A 143 -12.13 -22.88 13.32
CA LEU A 143 -13.59 -22.92 13.17
C LEU A 143 -14.12 -24.31 12.78
N LYS A 144 -13.23 -25.29 12.56
CA LYS A 144 -13.54 -26.67 12.14
C LYS A 144 -14.37 -26.72 10.85
N ILE A 145 -13.98 -25.95 9.86
CA ILE A 145 -14.60 -25.92 8.52
C ILE A 145 -13.60 -26.38 7.46
N ASN A 146 -14.11 -26.96 6.40
CA ASN A 146 -13.31 -27.48 5.29
C ASN A 146 -13.30 -26.55 4.07
N GLN A 147 -14.22 -25.58 4.02
CA GLN A 147 -14.33 -24.64 2.91
C GLN A 147 -14.05 -23.22 3.39
N ILE A 148 -13.06 -22.59 2.78
CA ILE A 148 -12.59 -21.24 3.15
C ILE A 148 -13.69 -20.18 3.01
N ASN A 149 -14.56 -20.33 2.00
CA ASN A 149 -15.69 -19.43 1.75
C ASN A 149 -16.82 -19.50 2.80
N GLU A 150 -16.71 -20.38 3.79
CA GLU A 150 -17.68 -20.50 4.90
C GLU A 150 -17.17 -19.84 6.19
N ILE A 151 -15.98 -19.22 6.18
CA ILE A 151 -15.34 -18.65 7.39
C ILE A 151 -16.22 -17.58 8.02
N ASP A 152 -16.73 -16.66 7.23
CA ASP A 152 -17.58 -15.55 7.66
C ASP A 152 -18.87 -16.05 8.31
N HIS A 153 -19.60 -16.90 7.64
CA HIS A 153 -20.84 -17.50 8.16
C HIS A 153 -20.62 -18.30 9.43
N LYS A 154 -19.53 -19.07 9.49
CA LYS A 154 -19.22 -19.84 10.69
C LYS A 154 -18.84 -18.93 11.86
N ALA A 155 -18.06 -17.88 11.60
CA ALA A 155 -17.69 -16.90 12.61
C ALA A 155 -18.93 -16.18 13.17
N GLU A 156 -19.85 -15.74 12.32
CA GLU A 156 -21.11 -15.12 12.72
C GLU A 156 -21.97 -16.08 13.57
N SER A 157 -22.07 -17.35 13.15
CA SER A 157 -22.81 -18.37 13.89
C SER A 157 -22.23 -18.60 15.29
N VAL A 158 -20.91 -18.71 15.41
CA VAL A 158 -20.23 -18.87 16.72
C VAL A 158 -20.45 -17.65 17.61
N MET A 159 -20.35 -16.44 17.06
CA MET A 159 -20.62 -15.21 17.81
C MET A 159 -22.08 -15.13 18.28
N ALA A 160 -23.04 -15.55 17.46
CA ALA A 160 -24.45 -15.62 17.85
C ALA A 160 -24.66 -16.61 19.01
N GLN A 161 -24.09 -17.82 18.91
CA GLN A 161 -24.15 -18.82 19.97
C GLN A 161 -23.52 -18.32 21.30
N CYS A 162 -22.37 -17.64 21.22
CA CYS A 162 -21.75 -17.04 22.41
C CYS A 162 -22.70 -16.04 23.12
N ARG A 163 -23.32 -15.15 22.35
CA ARG A 163 -24.28 -14.15 22.89
C ARG A 163 -25.49 -14.81 23.55
N GLU A 164 -26.02 -15.89 22.96
CA GLU A 164 -27.14 -16.64 23.58
C GLU A 164 -26.75 -17.33 24.86
N LEU A 165 -25.53 -17.94 24.91
CA LEU A 165 -25.00 -18.56 26.12
C LEU A 165 -24.75 -17.52 27.23
N GLU A 166 -24.21 -16.35 26.90
CA GLU A 166 -24.04 -15.26 27.86
C GLU A 166 -25.38 -14.81 28.46
N LYS A 167 -26.41 -14.61 27.63
CA LYS A 167 -27.75 -14.27 28.11
C LYS A 167 -28.33 -15.34 29.02
N ALA A 168 -28.21 -16.63 28.65
CA ALA A 168 -28.67 -17.73 29.46
C ALA A 168 -27.94 -17.79 30.81
N CYS A 169 -26.63 -17.55 30.83
CA CYS A 169 -25.83 -17.50 32.04
C CYS A 169 -26.28 -16.37 32.99
N LEU A 170 -26.53 -15.17 32.44
CA LEU A 170 -27.02 -14.01 33.21
C LEU A 170 -28.41 -14.26 33.83
N LEU A 171 -29.29 -14.95 33.13
CA LEU A 171 -30.61 -15.32 33.64
C LEU A 171 -30.52 -16.33 34.80
N TYR A 172 -29.54 -17.26 34.76
CA TYR A 172 -29.31 -18.24 35.84
C TYR A 172 -28.67 -17.65 37.08
N THR A 173 -27.85 -16.60 36.93
CA THR A 173 -27.12 -15.95 38.01
C THR A 173 -27.81 -14.75 38.62
N SER A 174 -28.93 -14.29 38.01
CA SER A 174 -29.75 -13.21 38.57
C SER A 174 -30.47 -13.68 39.85
N PRO A 175 -30.33 -13.02 41.00
CA PRO A 175 -31.06 -13.40 42.21
C PRO A 175 -32.54 -13.25 41.99
N SER A 176 -33.32 -14.31 42.30
CA SER A 176 -34.80 -14.31 42.22
C SER A 176 -35.33 -13.12 43.04
N PRO A 177 -36.21 -12.29 42.50
CA PRO A 177 -36.86 -11.25 43.29
C PRO A 177 -37.69 -11.92 44.39
N ARG A 178 -37.38 -11.54 45.66
CA ARG A 178 -38.19 -11.92 46.82
C ARG A 178 -39.46 -11.11 46.87
#